data_72e2a77d3930d8be41963653a4073232
#
_entry.id   72e2a77d3930d8be41963653a4073232
#
_cell.length_a   1.000
_cell.length_b   1.000
_cell.length_c   1.000
_cell.angle_alpha   90.00
_cell.angle_beta   90.00
_cell.angle_gamma   90.00
#
_symmetry.space_group_name_H-M   'P 1'
#
loop_
_entity.id
_entity.type
_entity.pdbx_description
1 polymer ?
#
loop_
_entity_poly.entity_id
_entity_poly.type
_entity_poly.pdbx_seq_one_letter_code
_entity_poly.pdbx_strand_id
1 'polypeptide(L)'
;NIAAFLALSGIWFLSDSALAQEYTSFPALTGMISFYAFMLMSVPMVHFVKNTLKFEKYKVLDVINLLFYANALIQGILNKCLKIHMVHMLFVTHVLLFIAVITIVVLMIEEYRRTKDSELKIIMNAFGIMAVAGVLSLCMYWKLEIPFYGTIFEVGVLIFEQLLLTSIFVNLVEQAKTRSELEVYERLLKEDRM
;
A
#
# COMPACT_ATOMS: atom_id res chain seq x y z
N ASN A 1 -3.86 -9.68 0.59
CA ASN A 1 -2.88 -8.60 0.87
C ASN A 1 -3.48 -7.20 0.65
N ILE A 2 -4.22 -6.97 -0.46
CA ILE A 2 -4.91 -5.68 -0.70
C ILE A 2 -5.93 -5.40 0.40
N ALA A 3 -6.75 -6.37 0.80
CA ALA A 3 -7.72 -6.18 1.89
C ALA A 3 -7.06 -5.76 3.20
N ALA A 4 -5.86 -6.30 3.51
CA ALA A 4 -5.11 -5.88 4.69
C ALA A 4 -4.55 -4.46 4.55
N PHE A 5 -4.13 -4.06 3.35
CA PHE A 5 -3.71 -2.69 3.07
C PHE A 5 -4.89 -1.72 3.26
N LEU A 6 -6.05 -1.99 2.63
CA LEU A 6 -7.26 -1.19 2.76
C LEU A 6 -7.75 -1.09 4.22
N ALA A 7 -7.67 -2.18 4.97
CA ALA A 7 -8.06 -2.16 6.38
C ALA A 7 -7.12 -1.28 7.23
N LEU A 8 -5.80 -1.38 7.01
CA LEU A 8 -4.82 -0.59 7.75
C LEU A 8 -4.85 0.88 7.35
N SER A 9 -5.02 1.22 6.08
CA SER A 9 -5.20 2.61 5.63
C SER A 9 -6.48 3.22 6.19
N GLY A 10 -7.59 2.47 6.19
CA GLY A 10 -8.84 2.91 6.82
C GLY A 10 -8.70 3.14 8.33
N ILE A 11 -8.02 2.24 9.05
CA ILE A 11 -7.73 2.42 10.48
C ILE A 11 -6.86 3.67 10.68
N TRP A 12 -5.84 3.86 9.84
CA TRP A 12 -4.98 5.04 9.91
C TRP A 12 -5.79 6.33 9.67
N PHE A 13 -6.54 6.45 8.58
CA PHE A 13 -7.37 7.62 8.29
C PHE A 13 -8.34 7.96 9.42
N LEU A 14 -9.04 6.95 9.96
CA LEU A 14 -9.97 7.15 11.07
C LEU A 14 -9.26 7.61 12.34
N SER A 15 -8.15 6.97 12.70
CA SER A 15 -7.43 7.27 13.94
C SER A 15 -6.60 8.55 13.88
N ASP A 16 -6.17 8.97 12.66
CA ASP A 16 -5.42 10.23 12.46
C ASP A 16 -6.36 11.44 12.35
N SER A 17 -7.65 11.23 12.10
CA SER A 17 -8.62 12.32 11.97
C SER A 17 -8.74 13.12 13.28
N ALA A 18 -8.79 14.45 13.17
CA ALA A 18 -8.99 15.34 14.30
C ALA A 18 -10.27 15.00 15.07
N LEU A 19 -11.34 14.60 14.37
CA LEU A 19 -12.58 14.15 14.97
C LEU A 19 -12.41 12.93 15.88
N ALA A 20 -11.69 11.90 15.41
CA ALA A 20 -11.46 10.70 16.22
C ALA A 20 -10.64 11.01 17.48
N GLN A 21 -9.65 11.90 17.36
CA GLN A 21 -8.81 12.30 18.49
C GLN A 21 -9.58 13.18 19.50
N GLU A 22 -10.50 14.01 19.03
CA GLU A 22 -11.30 14.90 19.88
C GLU A 22 -12.43 14.16 20.61
N TYR A 23 -13.09 13.20 19.94
CA TYR A 23 -14.23 12.46 20.53
C TYR A 23 -13.81 11.18 21.29
N THR A 24 -12.54 10.77 21.23
CA THR A 24 -12.10 9.59 21.96
C THR A 24 -11.77 9.89 23.42
N SER A 25 -12.16 9.00 24.31
CA SER A 25 -11.76 9.07 25.72
C SER A 25 -10.28 8.72 25.95
N PHE A 26 -9.58 8.20 24.92
CA PHE A 26 -8.20 7.73 25.01
C PHE A 26 -7.33 8.22 23.82
N PRO A 27 -7.07 9.54 23.73
CA PRO A 27 -6.35 10.13 22.59
C PRO A 27 -4.94 9.55 22.40
N ALA A 28 -4.25 9.19 23.48
CA ALA A 28 -2.93 8.56 23.41
C ALA A 28 -2.97 7.17 22.73
N LEU A 29 -4.00 6.39 23.01
CA LEU A 29 -4.21 5.09 22.38
C LEU A 29 -4.53 5.23 20.90
N THR A 30 -5.43 6.19 20.57
CA THR A 30 -5.79 6.48 19.18
C THR A 30 -4.57 6.91 18.37
N GLY A 31 -3.74 7.79 18.91
CA GLY A 31 -2.48 8.18 18.28
C GLY A 31 -1.51 6.99 18.09
N MET A 32 -1.39 6.11 19.08
CA MET A 32 -0.57 4.89 18.91
C MET A 32 -1.11 3.99 17.79
N ILE A 33 -2.43 3.80 17.72
CA ILE A 33 -3.06 3.01 16.66
C ILE A 33 -2.77 3.62 15.29
N SER A 34 -2.90 4.96 15.15
CA SER A 34 -2.56 5.69 13.93
C SER A 34 -1.12 5.41 13.50
N PHE A 35 -0.13 5.57 14.39
CA PHE A 35 1.27 5.32 14.06
C PHE A 35 1.54 3.87 13.64
N TYR A 36 1.00 2.90 14.35
CA TYR A 36 1.19 1.50 13.99
C TYR A 36 0.49 1.14 12.67
N ALA A 37 -0.72 1.63 12.44
CA ALA A 37 -1.43 1.42 11.19
C ALA A 37 -0.64 2.00 10.00
N PHE A 38 -0.11 3.22 10.14
CA PHE A 38 0.75 3.87 9.15
C PHE A 38 2.02 3.06 8.85
N MET A 39 2.74 2.62 9.89
CA MET A 39 3.96 1.83 9.71
C MET A 39 3.68 0.47 9.05
N LEU A 40 2.61 -0.20 9.49
CA LEU A 40 2.33 -1.57 9.06
C LEU A 40 1.58 -1.66 7.74
N MET A 41 0.89 -0.60 7.27
CA MET A 41 0.20 -0.62 5.97
C MET A 41 1.17 -0.82 4.79
N SER A 42 2.44 -0.47 4.96
CA SER A 42 3.47 -0.68 3.95
C SER A 42 3.76 -2.17 3.71
N VAL A 43 3.61 -3.01 4.72
CA VAL A 43 3.89 -4.46 4.63
C VAL A 43 2.96 -5.18 3.63
N PRO A 44 1.62 -5.11 3.76
CA PRO A 44 0.73 -5.73 2.78
C PRO A 44 0.87 -5.12 1.39
N MET A 45 1.25 -3.85 1.27
CA MET A 45 1.53 -3.20 0.00
C MET A 45 2.76 -3.78 -0.71
N VAL A 46 3.89 -3.91 -0.01
CA VAL A 46 5.10 -4.56 -0.53
C VAL A 46 4.82 -6.01 -0.91
N HIS A 47 4.04 -6.71 -0.10
CA HIS A 47 3.65 -8.10 -0.37
C HIS A 47 2.71 -8.22 -1.59
N PHE A 48 1.83 -7.24 -1.79
CA PHE A 48 1.00 -7.16 -3.00
C PHE A 48 1.88 -7.00 -4.24
N VAL A 49 2.82 -6.06 -4.23
CA VAL A 49 3.75 -5.85 -5.34
C VAL A 49 4.55 -7.12 -5.63
N LYS A 50 5.09 -7.78 -4.60
CA LYS A 50 5.82 -9.05 -4.75
C LYS A 50 4.99 -10.11 -5.48
N ASN A 51 3.70 -10.22 -5.17
CA ASN A 51 2.81 -11.19 -5.81
C ASN A 51 2.40 -10.79 -7.24
N THR A 52 2.41 -9.51 -7.54
CA THR A 52 2.10 -8.98 -8.88
C THR A 52 3.28 -9.17 -9.84
N LEU A 53 4.50 -9.07 -9.32
CA LEU A 53 5.72 -9.29 -10.10
C LEU A 53 5.94 -10.79 -10.29
N LYS A 54 5.99 -11.25 -11.53
CA LYS A 54 6.09 -12.68 -11.91
C LYS A 54 7.46 -13.32 -11.64
N PHE A 55 8.44 -12.57 -11.11
CA PHE A 55 9.82 -13.03 -10.92
C PHE A 55 10.14 -13.43 -9.48
N GLU A 56 10.63 -14.64 -9.29
CA GLU A 56 11.05 -15.19 -7.98
C GLU A 56 12.25 -14.47 -7.32
N LYS A 57 12.93 -13.57 -8.03
CA LYS A 57 14.20 -12.96 -7.59
C LYS A 57 14.09 -11.78 -6.62
N TYR A 58 12.90 -11.38 -6.22
CA TYR A 58 12.74 -10.16 -5.42
C TYR A 58 12.89 -10.36 -3.92
N LYS A 59 13.95 -11.07 -3.49
CA LYS A 59 14.32 -11.16 -2.07
C LYS A 59 14.46 -9.80 -1.38
N VAL A 60 14.77 -8.74 -2.16
CA VAL A 60 14.84 -7.37 -1.66
C VAL A 60 13.51 -6.91 -1.04
N LEU A 61 12.37 -7.33 -1.60
CA LEU A 61 11.06 -7.00 -1.04
C LEU A 61 10.80 -7.71 0.29
N ASP A 62 11.31 -8.94 0.48
CA ASP A 62 11.25 -9.63 1.75
C ASP A 62 12.08 -8.93 2.83
N VAL A 63 13.27 -8.43 2.44
CA VAL A 63 14.13 -7.65 3.34
C VAL A 63 13.44 -6.34 3.72
N ILE A 64 12.81 -5.65 2.77
CA ILE A 64 12.04 -4.42 3.04
C ILE A 64 10.89 -4.71 4.02
N ASN A 65 10.13 -5.79 3.82
CA ASN A 65 9.09 -6.19 4.76
C ASN A 65 9.63 -6.48 6.17
N LEU A 66 10.76 -7.20 6.25
CA LEU A 66 11.42 -7.45 7.53
C LEU A 66 11.84 -6.16 8.22
N LEU A 67 12.35 -5.18 7.46
CA LEU A 67 12.72 -3.87 8.00
C LEU A 67 11.52 -3.10 8.53
N PHE A 68 10.35 -3.15 7.86
CA PHE A 68 9.12 -2.54 8.39
C PHE A 68 8.66 -3.18 9.70
N TYR A 69 8.66 -4.52 9.79
CA TYR A 69 8.34 -5.20 11.04
C TYR A 69 9.32 -4.86 12.16
N ALA A 70 10.62 -4.88 11.85
CA ALA A 70 11.66 -4.52 12.80
C ALA A 70 11.52 -3.05 13.27
N ASN A 71 11.24 -2.14 12.34
CA ASN A 71 10.99 -0.72 12.65
C ASN A 71 9.80 -0.55 13.61
N ALA A 72 8.67 -1.19 13.33
CA ALA A 72 7.48 -1.13 14.19
C ALA A 72 7.75 -1.71 15.58
N LEU A 73 8.46 -2.86 15.65
CA LEU A 73 8.83 -3.48 16.92
C LEU A 73 9.79 -2.62 17.74
N ILE A 74 10.87 -2.12 17.11
CA ILE A 74 11.87 -1.29 17.77
C ILE A 74 11.24 0.00 18.28
N GLN A 75 10.45 0.70 17.48
CA GLN A 75 9.77 1.93 17.91
C GLN A 75 8.81 1.68 19.07
N GLY A 76 8.10 0.54 19.07
CA GLY A 76 7.25 0.13 20.17
C GLY A 76 8.02 -0.11 21.48
N ILE A 77 9.15 -0.80 21.40
CA ILE A 77 10.03 -1.05 22.56
C ILE A 77 10.61 0.28 23.09
N LEU A 78 11.12 1.14 22.19
CA LEU A 78 11.68 2.44 22.56
C LEU A 78 10.63 3.35 23.21
N ASN A 79 9.42 3.37 22.67
CA ASN A 79 8.32 4.13 23.26
C ASN A 79 7.96 3.62 24.66
N LYS A 80 7.86 2.29 24.84
CA LYS A 80 7.46 1.70 26.12
C LYS A 80 8.59 1.77 27.17
N CYS A 81 9.83 1.45 26.79
CA CYS A 81 10.95 1.31 27.74
C CYS A 81 11.67 2.65 28.00
N LEU A 82 11.88 3.45 26.96
CA LEU A 82 12.62 4.70 27.04
C LEU A 82 11.72 5.94 27.02
N LYS A 83 10.39 5.76 26.91
CA LYS A 83 9.40 6.83 26.80
C LYS A 83 9.69 7.84 25.67
N ILE A 84 10.35 7.38 24.60
CA ILE A 84 10.60 8.18 23.42
C ILE A 84 9.30 8.25 22.63
N HIS A 85 8.78 9.46 22.38
CA HIS A 85 7.58 9.63 21.58
C HIS A 85 7.79 9.14 20.14
N MET A 86 6.81 8.42 19.60
CA MET A 86 6.84 7.87 18.23
C MET A 86 7.07 8.93 17.17
N VAL A 87 6.56 10.16 17.39
CA VAL A 87 6.78 11.30 16.48
C VAL A 87 8.25 11.58 16.22
N HIS A 88 9.11 11.47 17.24
CA HIS A 88 10.57 11.69 17.08
C HIS A 88 11.26 10.60 16.25
N MET A 89 10.64 9.41 16.17
CA MET A 89 11.16 8.28 15.41
C MET A 89 10.56 8.19 13.99
N LEU A 90 9.61 9.08 13.67
CA LEU A 90 8.89 9.09 12.40
C LEU A 90 9.83 9.25 11.20
N PHE A 91 10.95 9.97 11.37
CA PHE A 91 11.98 10.13 10.35
C PHE A 91 12.50 8.78 9.82
N VAL A 92 12.72 7.81 10.69
CA VAL A 92 13.21 6.47 10.30
C VAL A 92 12.16 5.77 9.42
N THR A 93 10.89 5.89 9.79
CA THR A 93 9.78 5.34 8.99
C THR A 93 9.70 6.02 7.63
N HIS A 94 9.84 7.33 7.55
CA HIS A 94 9.82 8.07 6.28
C HIS A 94 10.98 7.66 5.36
N VAL A 95 12.19 7.52 5.88
CA VAL A 95 13.35 7.05 5.10
C VAL A 95 13.11 5.63 4.58
N LEU A 96 12.57 4.75 5.42
CA LEU A 96 12.27 3.37 5.03
C LEU A 96 11.18 3.32 3.95
N LEU A 97 10.13 4.13 4.08
CA LEU A 97 9.08 4.28 3.06
C LEU A 97 9.65 4.77 1.74
N PHE A 98 10.53 5.77 1.78
CA PHE A 98 11.16 6.33 0.58
C PHE A 98 12.00 5.27 -0.15
N ILE A 99 12.81 4.51 0.58
CA ILE A 99 13.59 3.39 0.03
C ILE A 99 12.67 2.35 -0.58
N ALA A 100 11.58 1.98 0.11
CA ALA A 100 10.62 1.00 -0.37
C ALA A 100 9.95 1.45 -1.67
N VAL A 101 9.47 2.69 -1.74
CA VAL A 101 8.81 3.26 -2.92
C VAL A 101 9.76 3.28 -4.12
N ILE A 102 11.00 3.77 -3.95
CA ILE A 102 11.99 3.77 -5.03
C ILE A 102 12.25 2.34 -5.51
N THR A 103 12.46 1.40 -4.59
CA THR A 103 12.71 0.00 -4.95
C THR A 103 11.53 -0.59 -5.72
N ILE A 104 10.30 -0.38 -5.26
CA ILE A 104 9.08 -0.86 -5.93
C ILE A 104 8.98 -0.28 -7.34
N VAL A 105 9.16 1.03 -7.50
CA VAL A 105 9.05 1.70 -8.81
C VAL A 105 10.10 1.16 -9.78
N VAL A 106 11.34 1.00 -9.33
CA VAL A 106 12.43 0.44 -10.16
C VAL A 106 12.10 -0.98 -10.62
N LEU A 107 11.68 -1.85 -9.70
CA LEU A 107 11.32 -3.23 -10.01
C LEU A 107 10.12 -3.32 -10.96
N MET A 108 9.10 -2.48 -10.77
CA MET A 108 7.93 -2.43 -11.65
C MET A 108 8.30 -1.96 -13.06
N ILE A 109 9.17 -0.95 -13.20
CA ILE A 109 9.67 -0.49 -14.49
C ILE A 109 10.46 -1.60 -15.20
N GLU A 110 11.33 -2.30 -14.49
CA GLU A 110 12.11 -3.42 -15.03
C GLU A 110 11.19 -4.53 -15.54
N GLU A 111 10.24 -4.95 -14.72
CA GLU A 111 9.28 -5.99 -15.08
C GLU A 111 8.39 -5.56 -16.26
N TYR A 112 7.89 -4.31 -16.26
CA TYR A 112 7.09 -3.79 -17.37
C TYR A 112 7.89 -3.73 -18.70
N ARG A 113 9.15 -3.32 -18.64
CA ARG A 113 10.00 -3.30 -19.84
C ARG A 113 10.14 -4.70 -20.46
N ARG A 114 10.09 -5.72 -19.63
CA ARG A 114 10.30 -7.11 -20.00
C ARG A 114 9.01 -7.79 -20.47
N THR A 115 7.91 -7.60 -19.76
CA THR A 115 6.64 -8.29 -20.03
C THR A 115 5.71 -7.52 -20.95
N LYS A 116 5.79 -6.17 -20.95
CA LYS A 116 4.85 -5.26 -21.62
C LYS A 116 3.39 -5.48 -21.18
N ASP A 117 3.20 -5.97 -19.98
CA ASP A 117 1.90 -6.28 -19.41
C ASP A 117 1.10 -5.00 -19.16
N SER A 118 -0.10 -4.90 -19.76
CA SER A 118 -0.97 -3.71 -19.63
C SER A 118 -1.52 -3.55 -18.21
N GLU A 119 -1.76 -4.65 -17.49
CA GLU A 119 -2.21 -4.63 -16.11
C GLU A 119 -1.14 -4.06 -15.20
N LEU A 120 0.10 -4.55 -15.36
CA LEU A 120 1.25 -4.01 -14.62
C LEU A 120 1.44 -2.51 -14.86
N LYS A 121 1.16 -2.02 -16.08
CA LYS A 121 1.21 -0.59 -16.40
C LYS A 121 0.22 0.23 -15.57
N ILE A 122 -1.00 -0.25 -15.40
CA ILE A 122 -2.04 0.43 -14.59
C ILE A 122 -1.59 0.51 -13.14
N ILE A 123 -1.14 -0.62 -12.58
CA ILE A 123 -0.65 -0.70 -11.21
C ILE A 123 0.58 0.22 -11.01
N MET A 124 1.51 0.23 -11.95
CA MET A 124 2.68 1.10 -11.92
C MET A 124 2.30 2.60 -11.94
N ASN A 125 1.31 2.99 -12.74
CA ASN A 125 0.83 4.36 -12.76
C ASN A 125 0.16 4.74 -11.43
N ALA A 126 -0.64 3.85 -10.84
CA ALA A 126 -1.25 4.07 -9.54
C ALA A 126 -0.18 4.27 -8.44
N PHE A 127 0.87 3.41 -8.44
CA PHE A 127 2.02 3.59 -7.54
C PHE A 127 2.77 4.89 -7.79
N GLY A 128 2.91 5.32 -9.05
CA GLY A 128 3.53 6.58 -9.42
C GLY A 128 2.80 7.78 -8.81
N ILE A 129 1.47 7.80 -8.87
CA ILE A 129 0.64 8.86 -8.27
C ILE A 129 0.83 8.89 -6.75
N MET A 130 0.75 7.73 -6.09
CA MET A 130 0.97 7.63 -4.64
C MET A 130 2.40 8.05 -4.25
N ALA A 131 3.40 7.68 -5.03
CA ALA A 131 4.79 8.07 -4.80
C ALA A 131 4.98 9.59 -4.89
N VAL A 132 4.40 10.23 -5.89
CA VAL A 132 4.44 11.69 -6.05
C VAL A 132 3.75 12.38 -4.87
N ALA A 133 2.55 11.93 -4.49
CA ALA A 133 1.84 12.46 -3.33
C ALA A 133 2.66 12.29 -2.03
N GLY A 134 3.30 11.13 -1.83
CA GLY A 134 4.18 10.88 -0.69
C GLY A 134 5.40 11.79 -0.66
N VAL A 135 6.08 11.99 -1.78
CA VAL A 135 7.23 12.91 -1.86
C VAL A 135 6.81 14.34 -1.59
N LEU A 136 5.69 14.80 -2.17
CA LEU A 136 5.16 16.15 -1.91
C LEU A 136 4.81 16.34 -0.43
N SER A 137 4.11 15.37 0.16
CA SER A 137 3.76 15.39 1.58
C SER A 137 5.02 15.46 2.48
N LEU A 138 6.05 14.67 2.19
CA LEU A 138 7.31 14.70 2.93
C LEU A 138 8.06 16.03 2.78
N CYS A 139 8.08 16.61 1.57
CA CYS A 139 8.68 17.92 1.34
C CYS A 139 7.95 19.02 2.13
N MET A 140 6.62 18.95 2.19
CA MET A 140 5.82 19.90 2.96
C MET A 140 6.06 19.74 4.46
N TYR A 141 6.12 18.52 4.95
CA TYR A 141 6.41 18.22 6.35
C TYR A 141 7.78 18.75 6.80
N TRP A 142 8.84 18.47 6.01
CA TRP A 142 10.22 18.76 6.43
C TRP A 142 10.72 20.18 6.10
N LYS A 143 10.15 20.84 5.11
CA LYS A 143 10.66 22.15 4.65
C LYS A 143 9.69 23.31 4.82
N LEU A 144 8.40 23.07 4.75
CA LEU A 144 7.40 24.15 4.65
C LEU A 144 6.54 24.26 5.91
N GLU A 145 6.63 23.32 6.84
CA GLU A 145 5.81 23.25 8.07
C GLU A 145 4.31 23.52 7.82
N ILE A 146 3.81 23.08 6.65
CA ILE A 146 2.44 23.30 6.24
C ILE A 146 1.53 22.30 6.97
N PRO A 147 0.46 22.73 7.63
CA PRO A 147 -0.38 21.87 8.46
C PRO A 147 -1.15 20.78 7.69
N PHE A 148 -1.26 20.91 6.36
CA PHE A 148 -2.03 19.98 5.51
C PHE A 148 -1.17 18.93 4.78
N TYR A 149 0.08 18.70 5.20
CA TYR A 149 0.96 17.71 4.55
C TYR A 149 0.38 16.30 4.54
N GLY A 150 -0.29 15.89 5.61
CA GLY A 150 -0.97 14.58 5.71
C GLY A 150 -2.05 14.39 4.67
N THR A 151 -2.91 15.40 4.50
CA THR A 151 -4.04 15.35 3.56
C THR A 151 -3.62 15.06 2.12
N ILE A 152 -2.46 15.58 1.66
CA ILE A 152 -1.96 15.29 0.31
C ILE A 152 -1.63 13.81 0.16
N PHE A 153 -1.00 13.22 1.17
CA PHE A 153 -0.68 11.81 1.16
C PHE A 153 -1.94 10.94 1.24
N GLU A 154 -2.90 11.30 2.10
CA GLU A 154 -4.19 10.64 2.23
C GLU A 154 -4.96 10.62 0.91
N VAL A 155 -5.05 11.75 0.21
CA VAL A 155 -5.66 11.84 -1.12
C VAL A 155 -4.91 10.96 -2.13
N GLY A 156 -3.58 10.95 -2.09
CA GLY A 156 -2.76 10.07 -2.93
C GLY A 156 -3.04 8.58 -2.69
N VAL A 157 -3.18 8.17 -1.43
CA VAL A 157 -3.54 6.81 -1.05
C VAL A 157 -4.96 6.46 -1.52
N LEU A 158 -5.94 7.34 -1.33
CA LEU A 158 -7.31 7.12 -1.79
C LEU A 158 -7.39 6.95 -3.32
N ILE A 159 -6.67 7.78 -4.08
CA ILE A 159 -6.60 7.63 -5.55
C ILE A 159 -5.96 6.30 -5.92
N PHE A 160 -4.87 5.93 -5.26
CA PHE A 160 -4.21 4.65 -5.46
C PHE A 160 -5.15 3.47 -5.19
N GLU A 161 -5.85 3.47 -4.06
CA GLU A 161 -6.83 2.45 -3.69
C GLU A 161 -7.95 2.33 -4.72
N GLN A 162 -8.50 3.45 -5.17
CA GLN A 162 -9.55 3.48 -6.18
C GLN A 162 -9.09 2.88 -7.52
N LEU A 163 -7.88 3.22 -7.96
CA LEU A 163 -7.32 2.67 -9.20
C LEU A 163 -7.06 1.17 -9.08
N LEU A 164 -6.55 0.70 -7.94
CA LEU A 164 -6.35 -0.73 -7.70
C LEU A 164 -7.67 -1.50 -7.68
N LEU A 165 -8.67 -1.02 -6.95
CA LEU A 165 -9.98 -1.66 -6.87
C LEU A 165 -10.64 -1.73 -8.25
N THR A 166 -10.54 -0.65 -9.03
CA THR A 166 -11.05 -0.62 -10.40
C THR A 166 -10.36 -1.66 -11.29
N SER A 167 -9.03 -1.74 -11.22
CA SER A 167 -8.25 -2.73 -11.98
C SER A 167 -8.64 -4.16 -11.61
N ILE A 168 -8.75 -4.46 -10.31
CA ILE A 168 -9.17 -5.78 -9.84
C ILE A 168 -10.59 -6.12 -10.32
N PHE A 169 -11.52 -5.16 -10.21
CA PHE A 169 -12.89 -5.37 -10.63
C PHE A 169 -13.00 -5.67 -12.14
N VAL A 170 -12.30 -4.91 -12.98
CA VAL A 170 -12.24 -5.15 -14.42
C VAL A 170 -11.72 -6.55 -14.72
N ASN A 171 -10.64 -6.96 -14.08
CA ASN A 171 -10.05 -8.29 -14.26
C ASN A 171 -10.99 -9.42 -13.81
N LEU A 172 -11.70 -9.25 -12.71
CA LEU A 172 -12.69 -10.23 -12.25
C LEU A 172 -13.84 -10.38 -13.23
N VAL A 173 -14.34 -9.27 -13.79
CA VAL A 173 -15.40 -9.29 -14.80
C VAL A 173 -14.94 -9.99 -16.07
N GLU A 174 -13.71 -9.71 -16.53
CA GLU A 174 -13.15 -10.36 -17.73
C GLU A 174 -12.93 -11.86 -17.51
N GLN A 175 -12.41 -12.26 -16.36
CA GLN A 175 -12.26 -13.68 -16.00
C GLN A 175 -13.62 -14.40 -15.93
N ALA A 176 -14.64 -13.77 -15.35
CA ALA A 176 -15.99 -14.33 -15.27
C ALA A 176 -16.59 -14.50 -16.67
N LYS A 177 -16.40 -13.54 -17.57
CA LYS A 177 -16.84 -13.61 -18.96
C LYS A 177 -16.17 -14.77 -19.70
N THR A 178 -14.85 -14.88 -19.64
CA THR A 178 -14.07 -15.94 -20.28
C THR A 178 -14.51 -17.32 -19.78
N ARG A 179 -14.75 -17.45 -18.49
CA ARG A 179 -15.23 -18.71 -17.89
C ARG A 179 -16.62 -19.10 -18.41
N SER A 180 -17.54 -18.15 -18.50
CA SER A 180 -18.87 -18.38 -19.05
C SER A 180 -18.82 -18.81 -20.53
N GLU A 181 -17.95 -18.18 -21.33
CA GLU A 181 -17.74 -18.55 -22.72
C GLU A 181 -17.22 -19.99 -22.87
N LEU A 182 -16.25 -20.38 -22.04
CA LEU A 182 -15.70 -21.74 -22.00
C LEU A 182 -16.78 -22.78 -21.65
N GLU A 183 -17.63 -22.50 -20.66
CA GLU A 183 -18.72 -23.40 -20.28
C GLU A 183 -19.73 -23.60 -21.43
N VAL A 184 -20.01 -22.55 -22.21
CA VAL A 184 -20.87 -22.64 -23.41
C VAL A 184 -20.21 -23.51 -24.48
N TYR A 185 -18.93 -23.31 -24.79
CA TYR A 185 -18.18 -24.13 -25.73
C TYR A 185 -18.14 -25.61 -25.33
N GLU A 186 -17.91 -25.90 -24.05
CA GLU A 186 -17.93 -27.29 -23.56
C GLU A 186 -19.31 -27.97 -23.71
N ARG A 187 -20.41 -27.24 -23.54
CA ARG A 187 -21.77 -27.76 -23.75
C ARG A 187 -22.00 -28.07 -25.21
N LEU A 188 -21.67 -27.14 -26.11
CA LEU A 188 -21.83 -27.35 -27.56
C LEU A 188 -21.00 -28.55 -28.06
N LEU A 189 -19.78 -28.73 -27.58
CA LEU A 189 -18.95 -29.89 -27.93
C LEU A 189 -19.49 -31.23 -27.41
N LYS A 190 -20.25 -31.23 -26.31
CA LYS A 190 -20.91 -32.43 -25.80
C LYS A 190 -22.14 -32.77 -26.60
N GLU A 191 -22.93 -31.78 -27.05
CA GLU A 191 -24.10 -31.97 -27.88
C GLU A 191 -23.73 -32.50 -29.28
N ASP A 192 -22.62 -32.08 -29.85
CA ASP A 192 -22.15 -32.48 -31.17
C ASP A 192 -21.58 -33.93 -31.21
N ARG A 193 -21.35 -34.53 -30.04
CA ARG A 193 -20.84 -35.91 -29.92
C ARG A 193 -21.94 -36.96 -29.63
N MET A 194 -23.15 -36.53 -29.44
CA MET A 194 -24.31 -37.43 -29.22
C MET A 194 -25.10 -37.62 -30.50
#